data_986ac87880477ecebbd2c315d132e902
#
_entry.id   986ac87880477ecebbd2c315d132e902
#
_cell.length_a   1.000
_cell.length_b   1.000
_cell.length_c   1.000
_cell.angle_alpha   90.00
_cell.angle_beta   90.00
_cell.angle_gamma   90.00
#
_symmetry.space_group_name_H-M   'P 1'
#
loop_
_entity.id
_entity.type
_entity.pdbx_description
1 polymer ?
#
loop_
_entity_poly.entity_id
_entity_poly.type
_entity_poly.pdbx_seq_one_letter_code
_entity_poly.pdbx_strand_id
1 'polypeptide(L)'
;MVSEDVIEKMKLLGLKEYEAKVYAALAVLGPSKASEIAKESGVPRPRVYDVLKELYKRGFVDISEGNPTYFRAVEPEKVIASLRDEYLKSAEEVIIKLKSYQKDQRDVESPIWYLQGEWNIKSKVEDLADRAEKEFITAFVDGKLALKFKKTFEKAKHKRLDVKILLLEKNRRYINVLSRFGEVTCVQLKKILNDESEDFRKVLAEALFSDETPYRVKGIFVRDGRESILVYEEKEILKGLIVRIPFIPLFQRMVVLYLIERSKH
;
A
#
# COMPACT_ATOMS: atom_id res chain seq x y z
N MET A 1 3.83 -34.60 12.47
CA MET A 1 4.43 -33.93 11.27
C MET A 1 3.98 -32.47 11.23
N VAL A 2 4.90 -31.55 11.16
CA VAL A 2 4.59 -30.11 11.08
C VAL A 2 3.90 -29.81 9.74
N SER A 3 2.90 -28.91 9.73
CA SER A 3 2.18 -28.58 8.50
C SER A 3 3.06 -27.84 7.50
N GLU A 4 2.86 -28.07 6.20
CA GLU A 4 3.56 -27.39 5.11
C GLU A 4 3.40 -25.86 5.20
N ASP A 5 2.21 -25.37 5.63
CA ASP A 5 1.95 -23.94 5.84
C ASP A 5 2.93 -23.28 6.83
N VAL A 6 3.28 -23.97 7.91
CA VAL A 6 4.26 -23.45 8.88
C VAL A 6 5.65 -23.38 8.25
N ILE A 7 6.05 -24.39 7.48
CA ILE A 7 7.34 -24.41 6.79
C ILE A 7 7.44 -23.26 5.78
N GLU A 8 6.40 -23.04 4.96
CA GLU A 8 6.37 -21.94 4.00
C GLU A 8 6.45 -20.56 4.69
N LYS A 9 5.75 -20.38 5.81
CA LYS A 9 5.84 -19.12 6.59
C LYS A 9 7.23 -18.90 7.16
N MET A 10 7.90 -19.95 7.66
CA MET A 10 9.27 -19.83 8.15
C MET A 10 10.26 -19.51 7.04
N LYS A 11 10.04 -20.03 5.83
CA LYS A 11 10.83 -19.66 4.63
C LYS A 11 10.67 -18.19 4.26
N LEU A 12 9.46 -17.64 4.35
CA LEU A 12 9.22 -16.21 4.14
C LEU A 12 9.95 -15.32 5.15
N LEU A 13 10.22 -15.84 6.34
CA LEU A 13 11.01 -15.15 7.37
C LEU A 13 12.53 -15.34 7.21
N GLY A 14 13.00 -16.05 6.17
CA GLY A 14 14.42 -16.15 5.82
C GLY A 14 15.11 -17.46 6.20
N LEU A 15 14.37 -18.49 6.63
CA LEU A 15 14.93 -19.83 6.76
C LEU A 15 14.97 -20.56 5.41
N LYS A 16 16.00 -21.35 5.19
CA LYS A 16 16.03 -22.29 4.06
C LYS A 16 15.07 -23.44 4.33
N GLU A 17 14.62 -24.12 3.30
CA GLU A 17 13.65 -25.21 3.43
C GLU A 17 14.05 -26.27 4.46
N TYR A 18 15.30 -26.75 4.41
CA TYR A 18 15.79 -27.73 5.36
C TYR A 18 15.98 -27.18 6.78
N GLU A 19 16.34 -25.89 6.90
CA GLU A 19 16.41 -25.22 8.20
C GLU A 19 15.02 -25.14 8.86
N ALA A 20 14.00 -24.73 8.09
CA ALA A 20 12.63 -24.70 8.57
C ALA A 20 12.12 -26.09 8.98
N LYS A 21 12.34 -27.13 8.15
CA LYS A 21 11.95 -28.51 8.44
C LYS A 21 12.63 -29.07 9.70
N VAL A 22 13.95 -28.89 9.81
CA VAL A 22 14.75 -29.41 10.94
C VAL A 22 14.37 -28.69 12.24
N TYR A 23 14.28 -27.34 12.21
CA TYR A 23 13.90 -26.57 13.39
C TYR A 23 12.46 -26.92 13.85
N ALA A 24 11.52 -27.00 12.92
CA ALA A 24 10.13 -27.32 13.24
C ALA A 24 9.98 -28.74 13.83
N ALA A 25 10.70 -29.72 13.26
CA ALA A 25 10.74 -31.08 13.81
C ALA A 25 11.30 -31.08 15.23
N LEU A 26 12.38 -30.35 15.46
CA LEU A 26 13.04 -30.27 16.78
C LEU A 26 12.15 -29.55 17.82
N ALA A 27 11.41 -28.52 17.40
CA ALA A 27 10.47 -27.80 18.27
C ALA A 27 9.29 -28.70 18.72
N VAL A 28 8.89 -29.68 17.90
CA VAL A 28 7.84 -30.65 18.23
C VAL A 28 8.38 -31.79 19.08
N LEU A 29 9.56 -32.31 18.73
CA LEU A 29 10.16 -33.47 19.41
C LEU A 29 10.68 -33.14 20.82
N GLY A 30 11.11 -31.89 21.04
CA GLY A 30 11.94 -31.52 22.17
C GLY A 30 13.38 -32.03 22.02
N PRO A 31 14.16 -32.15 23.10
CA PRO A 31 15.56 -32.61 23.04
C PRO A 31 15.70 -33.97 22.37
N SER A 32 16.36 -34.04 21.20
CA SER A 32 16.39 -35.22 20.34
C SER A 32 17.74 -35.40 19.65
N LYS A 33 17.99 -36.63 19.20
CA LYS A 33 19.18 -37.01 18.42
C LYS A 33 18.98 -36.67 16.94
N ALA A 34 20.07 -36.43 16.21
CA ALA A 34 20.02 -36.15 14.79
C ALA A 34 19.26 -37.22 13.95
N SER A 35 19.28 -38.48 14.38
CA SER A 35 18.55 -39.55 13.70
C SER A 35 17.02 -39.43 13.85
N GLU A 36 16.53 -38.97 15.00
CA GLU A 36 15.12 -38.74 15.28
C GLU A 36 14.62 -37.54 14.54
N ILE A 37 15.44 -36.45 14.56
CA ILE A 37 15.16 -35.23 13.79
C ILE A 37 15.08 -35.51 12.29
N ALA A 38 16.01 -36.33 11.75
CA ALA A 38 15.98 -36.72 10.34
C ALA A 38 14.68 -37.45 9.96
N LYS A 39 14.22 -38.34 10.82
CA LYS A 39 12.98 -39.10 10.61
C LYS A 39 11.75 -38.18 10.62
N GLU A 40 11.67 -37.28 11.59
CA GLU A 40 10.52 -36.38 11.75
C GLU A 40 10.49 -35.28 10.69
N SER A 41 11.66 -34.68 10.36
CA SER A 41 11.78 -33.59 9.38
C SER A 41 11.70 -34.06 7.91
N GLY A 42 11.94 -35.34 7.65
CA GLY A 42 12.09 -35.87 6.29
C GLY A 42 13.38 -35.42 5.58
N VAL A 43 14.31 -34.77 6.30
CA VAL A 43 15.57 -34.30 5.75
C VAL A 43 16.61 -35.45 5.83
N PRO A 44 17.38 -35.73 4.74
CA PRO A 44 18.41 -36.75 4.77
C PRO A 44 19.41 -36.59 5.93
N ARG A 45 19.68 -37.66 6.67
CA ARG A 45 20.52 -37.64 7.88
C ARG A 45 21.85 -36.89 7.73
N PRO A 46 22.64 -37.05 6.63
CA PRO A 46 23.88 -36.26 6.45
C PRO A 46 23.61 -34.77 6.43
N ARG A 47 22.50 -34.34 5.82
CA ARG A 47 22.11 -32.92 5.72
C ARG A 47 21.61 -32.35 7.05
N VAL A 48 21.01 -33.18 7.90
CA VAL A 48 20.53 -32.74 9.23
C VAL A 48 21.69 -32.21 10.09
N TYR A 49 22.87 -32.85 10.04
CA TYR A 49 24.02 -32.36 10.78
C TYR A 49 24.51 -30.99 10.29
N ASP A 50 24.59 -30.79 8.98
CA ASP A 50 24.95 -29.48 8.38
C ASP A 50 23.97 -28.39 8.78
N VAL A 51 22.66 -28.70 8.70
CA VAL A 51 21.59 -27.78 9.06
C VAL A 51 21.59 -27.44 10.55
N LEU A 52 21.74 -28.44 11.43
CA LEU A 52 21.84 -28.22 12.87
C LEU A 52 23.04 -27.34 13.23
N LYS A 53 24.18 -27.51 12.55
CA LYS A 53 25.34 -26.65 12.73
C LYS A 53 25.08 -25.21 12.34
N GLU A 54 24.37 -24.97 11.24
CA GLU A 54 23.98 -23.61 10.82
C GLU A 54 22.94 -22.99 11.77
N LEU A 55 21.93 -23.76 12.19
CA LEU A 55 20.96 -23.29 13.19
C LEU A 55 21.60 -22.97 14.54
N TYR A 56 22.59 -23.79 14.96
CA TYR A 56 23.37 -23.53 16.17
C TYR A 56 24.18 -22.25 16.09
N LYS A 57 24.85 -21.98 14.96
CA LYS A 57 25.59 -20.73 14.73
C LYS A 57 24.68 -19.50 14.80
N ARG A 58 23.42 -19.64 14.37
CA ARG A 58 22.41 -18.58 14.46
C ARG A 58 21.77 -18.48 15.85
N GLY A 59 22.10 -19.40 16.78
CA GLY A 59 21.51 -19.44 18.11
C GLY A 59 20.06 -19.93 18.15
N PHE A 60 19.62 -20.69 17.13
CA PHE A 60 18.26 -21.25 17.05
C PHE A 60 18.14 -22.66 17.61
N VAL A 61 19.27 -23.32 17.86
CA VAL A 61 19.37 -24.66 18.41
C VAL A 61 20.48 -24.68 19.46
N ASP A 62 20.23 -25.34 20.60
CA ASP A 62 21.22 -25.68 21.61
C ASP A 62 21.74 -27.09 21.37
N ILE A 63 22.99 -27.35 21.77
CA ILE A 63 23.65 -28.63 21.67
C ILE A 63 24.05 -29.09 23.09
N SER A 64 23.70 -30.32 23.47
CA SER A 64 24.20 -30.98 24.65
C SER A 64 25.26 -31.98 24.19
N GLU A 65 26.53 -31.68 24.46
CA GLU A 65 27.65 -32.58 24.15
C GLU A 65 27.59 -33.82 25.02
N GLY A 66 27.65 -34.99 24.38
CA GLY A 66 27.63 -36.31 25.05
C GLY A 66 27.60 -37.45 24.03
N ASN A 67 27.63 -38.65 24.52
CA ASN A 67 27.43 -39.84 23.68
C ASN A 67 26.18 -40.59 24.13
N PRO A 68 25.04 -40.36 23.45
CA PRO A 68 24.84 -39.62 22.23
C PRO A 68 24.66 -38.07 22.44
N THR A 69 24.94 -37.29 21.38
CA THR A 69 24.67 -35.85 21.32
C THR A 69 23.18 -35.57 21.16
N TYR A 70 22.63 -34.62 21.92
CA TYR A 70 21.25 -34.15 21.81
C TYR A 70 21.22 -32.69 21.35
N PHE A 71 20.15 -32.37 20.62
CA PHE A 71 19.85 -31.04 20.12
C PHE A 71 18.50 -30.59 20.70
N ARG A 72 18.37 -29.31 20.98
CA ARG A 72 17.12 -28.71 21.47
C ARG A 72 16.85 -27.41 20.71
N ALA A 73 15.59 -27.23 20.27
CA ALA A 73 15.17 -25.95 19.70
C ALA A 73 15.17 -24.85 20.79
N VAL A 74 15.64 -23.67 20.45
CA VAL A 74 15.37 -22.46 21.22
C VAL A 74 13.91 -22.10 21.05
N GLU A 75 13.30 -21.43 22.03
CA GLU A 75 11.88 -21.12 22.05
C GLU A 75 11.44 -20.42 20.74
N PRO A 76 10.32 -20.88 20.11
CA PRO A 76 9.87 -20.34 18.83
C PRO A 76 9.70 -18.81 18.82
N GLU A 77 9.23 -18.23 19.93
CA GLU A 77 9.03 -16.79 20.06
C GLU A 77 10.32 -16.01 19.88
N LYS A 78 11.43 -16.52 20.44
CA LYS A 78 12.75 -15.89 20.32
C LYS A 78 13.32 -16.02 18.93
N VAL A 79 13.18 -17.22 18.33
CA VAL A 79 13.67 -17.46 16.95
C VAL A 79 12.91 -16.63 15.94
N ILE A 80 11.57 -16.59 16.02
CA ILE A 80 10.74 -15.78 15.12
C ILE A 80 11.02 -14.29 15.31
N ALA A 81 11.21 -13.81 16.55
CA ALA A 81 11.60 -12.43 16.81
C ALA A 81 12.96 -12.08 16.17
N SER A 82 13.96 -12.95 16.31
CA SER A 82 15.27 -12.77 15.69
C SER A 82 15.19 -12.71 14.16
N LEU A 83 14.45 -13.63 13.53
CA LEU A 83 14.25 -13.65 12.10
C LEU A 83 13.54 -12.37 11.59
N ARG A 84 12.52 -11.89 12.30
CA ARG A 84 11.85 -10.62 12.00
C ARG A 84 12.83 -9.45 12.03
N ASP A 85 13.64 -9.38 13.07
CA ASP A 85 14.58 -8.27 13.28
C ASP A 85 15.71 -8.29 12.24
N GLU A 86 16.22 -9.46 11.85
CA GLU A 86 17.14 -9.63 10.72
C GLU A 86 16.51 -9.14 9.40
N TYR A 87 15.24 -9.49 9.17
CA TYR A 87 14.51 -9.06 7.97
C TYR A 87 14.35 -7.53 7.91
N LEU A 88 13.92 -6.93 9.04
CA LEU A 88 13.74 -5.47 9.14
C LEU A 88 15.07 -4.73 8.94
N LYS A 89 16.15 -5.20 9.55
CA LYS A 89 17.47 -4.63 9.38
C LYS A 89 17.93 -4.69 7.92
N SER A 90 17.75 -5.83 7.26
CA SER A 90 18.09 -5.99 5.84
C SER A 90 17.28 -5.05 4.96
N ALA A 91 15.99 -4.88 5.25
CA ALA A 91 15.12 -3.94 4.53
C ALA A 91 15.60 -2.49 4.70
N GLU A 92 15.98 -2.07 5.91
CA GLU A 92 16.52 -0.74 6.18
C GLU A 92 17.83 -0.48 5.45
N GLU A 93 18.76 -1.45 5.47
CA GLU A 93 20.02 -1.36 4.74
C GLU A 93 19.82 -1.20 3.23
N VAL A 94 18.87 -1.94 2.65
CA VAL A 94 18.50 -1.82 1.23
C VAL A 94 17.95 -0.43 0.92
N ILE A 95 17.05 0.10 1.78
CA ILE A 95 16.49 1.45 1.62
C ILE A 95 17.59 2.50 1.63
N ILE A 96 18.55 2.42 2.58
CA ILE A 96 19.66 3.36 2.70
C ILE A 96 20.52 3.32 1.43
N LYS A 97 20.90 2.13 0.97
CA LYS A 97 21.72 1.93 -0.24
C LYS A 97 21.01 2.46 -1.49
N LEU A 98 19.72 2.11 -1.68
CA LEU A 98 18.97 2.60 -2.84
C LEU A 98 18.84 4.12 -2.84
N LYS A 99 18.57 4.74 -1.68
CA LYS A 99 18.54 6.20 -1.55
C LYS A 99 19.89 6.86 -1.87
N SER A 100 21.01 6.22 -1.53
CA SER A 100 22.34 6.75 -1.89
C SER A 100 22.59 6.73 -3.40
N TYR A 101 22.07 5.73 -4.12
CA TYR A 101 22.17 5.65 -5.59
C TYR A 101 21.25 6.65 -6.30
N GLN A 102 20.12 7.05 -5.66
CA GLN A 102 19.19 8.02 -6.24
C GLN A 102 19.73 9.45 -6.28
N LYS A 103 20.73 9.80 -5.45
CA LYS A 103 21.30 11.16 -5.39
C LYS A 103 21.89 11.65 -6.72
N ASP A 104 22.29 10.74 -7.59
CA ASP A 104 22.90 11.06 -8.90
C ASP A 104 21.91 10.92 -10.08
N GLN A 105 20.65 10.59 -9.82
CA GLN A 105 19.65 10.49 -10.89
C GLN A 105 19.14 11.90 -11.23
N ARG A 106 19.28 12.28 -12.50
CA ARG A 106 18.60 13.45 -13.06
C ARG A 106 17.09 13.22 -12.95
N ASP A 107 16.39 14.09 -12.24
CA ASP A 107 14.94 14.13 -12.26
C ASP A 107 14.50 14.34 -13.72
N VAL A 108 14.01 13.30 -14.35
CA VAL A 108 13.30 13.43 -15.61
C VAL A 108 11.96 14.05 -15.26
N GLU A 109 11.85 15.38 -15.38
CA GLU A 109 10.58 16.10 -15.21
C GLU A 109 9.63 15.79 -16.38
N SER A 110 9.06 14.57 -16.35
CA SER A 110 7.95 14.31 -17.25
C SER A 110 6.70 15.05 -16.73
N PRO A 111 6.02 15.80 -17.60
CA PRO A 111 4.80 16.49 -17.21
C PRO A 111 3.63 15.53 -16.94
N ILE A 112 3.72 14.30 -17.42
CA ILE A 112 2.69 13.28 -17.26
C ILE A 112 3.34 11.94 -16.90
N TRP A 113 2.81 11.27 -15.83
CA TRP A 113 3.20 9.93 -15.42
C TRP A 113 1.99 9.04 -15.25
N TYR A 114 2.11 7.80 -15.74
CA TYR A 114 1.07 6.78 -15.59
C TYR A 114 1.33 5.95 -14.33
N LEU A 115 0.27 5.70 -13.58
CA LEU A 115 0.26 4.84 -12.39
C LEU A 115 -0.62 3.63 -12.65
N GLN A 116 -0.23 2.48 -12.12
CA GLN A 116 -1.04 1.27 -12.15
C GLN A 116 -1.05 0.60 -10.77
N GLY A 117 -2.23 0.17 -10.37
CA GLY A 117 -2.48 -0.54 -9.12
C GLY A 117 -2.76 0.38 -7.92
N GLU A 118 -3.60 -0.13 -7.04
CA GLU A 118 -4.13 0.64 -5.89
C GLU A 118 -3.03 1.12 -4.95
N TRP A 119 -2.03 0.29 -4.68
CA TRP A 119 -0.93 0.64 -3.78
C TRP A 119 -0.11 1.82 -4.32
N ASN A 120 0.27 1.79 -5.60
CA ASN A 120 1.07 2.84 -6.23
C ASN A 120 0.31 4.17 -6.27
N ILE A 121 -0.99 4.12 -6.66
CA ILE A 121 -1.86 5.31 -6.65
C ILE A 121 -1.95 5.89 -5.24
N LYS A 122 -2.17 5.06 -4.23
CA LYS A 122 -2.28 5.49 -2.84
C LYS A 122 -0.98 6.15 -2.35
N SER A 123 0.17 5.54 -2.61
CA SER A 123 1.48 6.10 -2.28
C SER A 123 1.69 7.47 -2.93
N LYS A 124 1.36 7.62 -4.22
CA LYS A 124 1.53 8.89 -4.94
C LYS A 124 0.55 9.98 -4.50
N VAL A 125 -0.68 9.61 -4.12
CA VAL A 125 -1.65 10.55 -3.52
C VAL A 125 -1.18 11.01 -2.13
N GLU A 126 -0.59 10.12 -1.32
CA GLU A 126 0.04 10.49 -0.06
C GLU A 126 1.20 11.46 -0.28
N ASP A 127 2.11 11.18 -1.22
CA ASP A 127 3.22 12.07 -1.59
C ASP A 127 2.69 13.44 -2.08
N LEU A 128 1.58 13.46 -2.83
CA LEU A 128 0.95 14.69 -3.31
C LEU A 128 0.45 15.55 -2.15
N ALA A 129 -0.24 14.95 -1.18
CA ALA A 129 -0.73 15.63 0.02
C ALA A 129 0.42 16.10 0.93
N ASP A 130 1.48 15.32 1.04
CA ASP A 130 2.67 15.67 1.84
C ASP A 130 3.40 16.89 1.26
N ARG A 131 3.35 17.12 -0.06
CA ARG A 131 3.92 18.28 -0.73
C ARG A 131 2.98 19.49 -0.84
N ALA A 132 1.71 19.34 -0.43
CA ALA A 132 0.75 20.44 -0.44
C ALA A 132 1.12 21.50 0.60
N GLU A 133 0.96 22.78 0.23
CA GLU A 133 1.32 23.95 1.04
C GLU A 133 0.08 24.73 1.52
N LYS A 134 -0.98 24.78 0.71
CA LYS A 134 -2.16 25.62 0.95
C LYS A 134 -3.43 24.80 1.00
N GLU A 135 -3.69 24.03 -0.05
CA GLU A 135 -4.96 23.34 -0.24
C GLU A 135 -4.77 21.95 -0.84
N PHE A 136 -5.70 21.07 -0.47
CA PHE A 136 -5.81 19.73 -1.04
C PHE A 136 -7.26 19.46 -1.44
N ILE A 137 -7.54 19.63 -2.74
CA ILE A 137 -8.89 19.56 -3.30
C ILE A 137 -9.08 18.22 -3.98
N THR A 138 -10.20 17.56 -3.69
CA THR A 138 -10.49 16.24 -4.22
C THR A 138 -11.92 16.11 -4.67
N ALA A 139 -12.15 15.31 -5.71
CA ALA A 139 -13.47 14.94 -6.15
C ALA A 139 -13.55 13.43 -6.42
N PHE A 140 -14.67 12.80 -6.08
CA PHE A 140 -14.90 11.37 -6.26
C PHE A 140 -16.27 11.10 -6.87
N VAL A 141 -16.29 10.22 -7.86
CA VAL A 141 -17.54 9.67 -8.41
C VAL A 141 -18.14 8.67 -7.43
N ASP A 142 -17.30 7.88 -6.75
CA ASP A 142 -17.68 6.88 -5.75
C ASP A 142 -17.01 7.21 -4.39
N GLY A 143 -17.82 7.48 -3.38
CA GLY A 143 -17.35 7.75 -2.02
C GLY A 143 -16.66 6.57 -1.34
N LYS A 144 -16.85 5.34 -1.83
CA LYS A 144 -16.12 4.17 -1.36
C LYS A 144 -14.62 4.30 -1.65
N LEU A 145 -14.27 4.85 -2.81
CA LEU A 145 -12.86 5.14 -3.13
C LEU A 145 -12.30 6.21 -2.18
N ALA A 146 -13.06 7.28 -1.89
CA ALA A 146 -12.63 8.32 -0.97
C ALA A 146 -12.24 7.78 0.41
N LEU A 147 -12.96 6.76 0.91
CA LEU A 147 -12.67 6.15 2.21
C LEU A 147 -11.31 5.46 2.26
N LYS A 148 -10.74 5.03 1.14
CA LYS A 148 -9.41 4.41 1.08
C LYS A 148 -8.29 5.43 1.39
N PHE A 149 -8.57 6.73 1.25
CA PHE A 149 -7.61 7.82 1.47
C PHE A 149 -7.77 8.54 2.82
N LYS A 150 -8.49 7.96 3.80
CA LYS A 150 -8.69 8.57 5.12
C LYS A 150 -7.40 9.03 5.78
N LYS A 151 -6.37 8.19 5.78
CA LYS A 151 -5.06 8.52 6.38
C LYS A 151 -4.40 9.72 5.70
N THR A 152 -4.56 9.84 4.38
CA THR A 152 -4.05 10.98 3.61
C THR A 152 -4.78 12.26 3.98
N PHE A 153 -6.12 12.22 4.10
CA PHE A 153 -6.90 13.38 4.55
C PHE A 153 -6.60 13.77 6.00
N GLU A 154 -6.38 12.80 6.88
CA GLU A 154 -5.97 13.04 8.26
C GLU A 154 -4.63 13.77 8.33
N LYS A 155 -3.64 13.31 7.58
CA LYS A 155 -2.33 13.98 7.46
C LYS A 155 -2.48 15.40 6.90
N ALA A 156 -3.26 15.59 5.83
CA ALA A 156 -3.50 16.91 5.23
C ALA A 156 -4.14 17.87 6.23
N LYS A 157 -5.10 17.42 7.02
CA LYS A 157 -5.70 18.19 8.11
C LYS A 157 -4.69 18.55 9.20
N HIS A 158 -3.84 17.62 9.63
CA HIS A 158 -2.79 17.89 10.61
C HIS A 158 -1.81 18.96 10.13
N LYS A 159 -1.54 19.02 8.83
CA LYS A 159 -0.76 20.09 8.19
C LYS A 159 -1.51 21.42 8.07
N ARG A 160 -2.77 21.49 8.50
CA ARG A 160 -3.65 22.67 8.41
C ARG A 160 -3.93 23.12 6.97
N LEU A 161 -3.93 22.18 6.03
CA LEU A 161 -4.33 22.47 4.65
C LEU A 161 -5.85 22.71 4.58
N ASP A 162 -6.26 23.54 3.61
CA ASP A 162 -7.68 23.64 3.23
C ASP A 162 -8.07 22.39 2.45
N VAL A 163 -8.73 21.45 3.14
CA VAL A 163 -9.12 20.16 2.56
C VAL A 163 -10.58 20.23 2.12
N LYS A 164 -10.82 20.13 0.80
CA LYS A 164 -12.16 20.07 0.20
C LYS A 164 -12.37 18.73 -0.49
N ILE A 165 -13.50 18.11 -0.17
CA ILE A 165 -13.86 16.78 -0.68
C ILE A 165 -15.24 16.89 -1.35
N LEU A 166 -15.26 16.78 -2.67
CA LEU A 166 -16.47 16.70 -3.46
C LEU A 166 -16.86 15.25 -3.68
N LEU A 167 -18.11 14.87 -3.36
CA LEU A 167 -18.68 13.58 -3.66
C LEU A 167 -19.79 13.76 -4.70
N LEU A 168 -19.76 13.00 -5.79
CA LEU A 168 -20.79 13.02 -6.83
C LEU A 168 -21.96 12.07 -6.52
N GLU A 169 -21.95 11.47 -5.33
CA GLU A 169 -23.04 10.66 -4.79
C GLU A 169 -23.45 11.13 -3.39
N LYS A 170 -24.74 11.04 -3.08
CA LYS A 170 -25.27 11.39 -1.75
C LYS A 170 -25.35 10.16 -0.87
N ASN A 171 -24.32 9.94 -0.05
CA ASN A 171 -24.30 8.86 0.92
C ASN A 171 -23.91 9.39 2.32
N ARG A 172 -24.87 9.40 3.25
CA ARG A 172 -24.68 9.93 4.62
C ARG A 172 -23.51 9.27 5.36
N ARG A 173 -23.28 7.98 5.12
CA ARG A 173 -22.16 7.26 5.78
C ARG A 173 -20.81 7.83 5.36
N TYR A 174 -20.63 8.10 4.07
CA TYR A 174 -19.37 8.65 3.56
C TYR A 174 -19.16 10.09 4.03
N ILE A 175 -20.22 10.90 4.00
CA ILE A 175 -20.19 12.28 4.50
C ILE A 175 -19.75 12.31 5.95
N ASN A 176 -20.41 11.55 6.84
CA ASN A 176 -20.12 11.55 8.28
C ASN A 176 -18.68 11.15 8.61
N VAL A 177 -18.09 10.24 7.83
CA VAL A 177 -16.71 9.82 8.04
C VAL A 177 -15.73 10.87 7.52
N LEU A 178 -15.95 11.40 6.30
CA LEU A 178 -15.02 12.29 5.63
C LEU A 178 -15.05 13.72 6.18
N SER A 179 -16.19 14.19 6.71
CA SER A 179 -16.32 15.52 7.34
C SER A 179 -15.41 15.74 8.55
N ARG A 180 -14.85 14.67 9.10
CA ARG A 180 -13.84 14.75 10.15
C ARG A 180 -12.51 15.33 9.67
N PHE A 181 -12.25 15.26 8.35
CA PHE A 181 -10.95 15.58 7.76
C PHE A 181 -10.95 16.88 6.95
N GLY A 182 -12.11 17.37 6.51
CA GLY A 182 -12.22 18.58 5.70
C GLY A 182 -13.66 18.97 5.40
N GLU A 183 -13.86 19.98 4.57
CA GLU A 183 -15.15 20.38 4.06
C GLU A 183 -15.63 19.34 3.03
N VAL A 184 -16.75 18.66 3.33
CA VAL A 184 -17.34 17.66 2.42
C VAL A 184 -18.59 18.21 1.80
N THR A 185 -18.63 18.24 0.48
CA THR A 185 -19.79 18.66 -0.30
C THR A 185 -20.26 17.49 -1.16
N CYS A 186 -21.59 17.26 -1.15
CA CYS A 186 -22.20 16.26 -2.02
C CYS A 186 -23.02 16.94 -3.10
N VAL A 187 -22.72 16.56 -4.34
CA VAL A 187 -23.36 17.11 -5.51
C VAL A 187 -24.12 16.04 -6.25
N GLN A 188 -25.42 16.27 -6.47
CA GLN A 188 -26.19 15.49 -7.41
C GLN A 188 -26.03 16.11 -8.80
N LEU A 189 -25.12 15.58 -9.60
CA LEU A 189 -24.81 16.10 -10.94
C LEU A 189 -26.03 16.35 -11.79
N LYS A 190 -27.04 15.49 -11.73
CA LYS A 190 -28.29 15.68 -12.47
C LYS A 190 -29.00 17.01 -12.13
N LYS A 191 -28.91 17.50 -10.89
CA LYS A 191 -29.54 18.78 -10.50
C LYS A 191 -28.75 19.98 -11.02
N ILE A 192 -27.43 19.95 -10.89
CA ILE A 192 -26.57 21.05 -11.38
C ILE A 192 -26.61 21.13 -12.91
N LEU A 193 -26.57 19.98 -13.57
CA LEU A 193 -26.57 19.92 -15.03
C LEU A 193 -27.87 20.43 -15.65
N ASN A 194 -28.99 20.43 -14.92
CA ASN A 194 -30.25 20.96 -15.46
C ASN A 194 -30.22 22.48 -15.70
N ASP A 195 -29.43 23.22 -14.93
CA ASP A 195 -29.29 24.68 -15.01
C ASP A 195 -28.13 25.15 -15.90
N GLU A 196 -27.39 24.23 -16.48
CA GLU A 196 -26.19 24.51 -17.29
C GLU A 196 -26.52 24.42 -18.81
N SER A 197 -25.61 25.01 -19.62
CA SER A 197 -25.71 24.90 -21.08
C SER A 197 -25.65 23.42 -21.52
N GLU A 198 -26.34 23.12 -22.63
CA GLU A 198 -26.39 21.76 -23.17
C GLU A 198 -25.01 21.21 -23.51
N ASP A 199 -24.08 22.06 -23.98
CA ASP A 199 -22.73 21.70 -24.30
C ASP A 199 -21.93 21.32 -23.05
N PHE A 200 -22.02 22.09 -21.96
CA PHE A 200 -21.37 21.78 -20.70
C PHE A 200 -21.88 20.45 -20.09
N ARG A 201 -23.19 20.23 -20.18
CA ARG A 201 -23.82 18.96 -19.76
C ARG A 201 -23.28 17.77 -20.51
N LYS A 202 -23.20 17.87 -21.84
CA LYS A 202 -22.69 16.80 -22.70
C LYS A 202 -21.22 16.48 -22.36
N VAL A 203 -20.36 17.50 -22.32
CA VAL A 203 -18.91 17.32 -22.03
C VAL A 203 -18.70 16.66 -20.67
N LEU A 204 -19.43 17.10 -19.63
CA LEU A 204 -19.27 16.55 -18.30
C LEU A 204 -19.85 15.12 -18.18
N ALA A 205 -20.99 14.87 -18.83
CA ALA A 205 -21.60 13.53 -18.86
C ALA A 205 -20.72 12.53 -19.62
N GLU A 206 -20.19 12.92 -20.76
CA GLU A 206 -19.25 12.09 -21.54
C GLU A 206 -17.97 11.82 -20.73
N ALA A 207 -17.37 12.83 -20.09
CA ALA A 207 -16.16 12.68 -19.32
C ALA A 207 -16.31 11.75 -18.10
N LEU A 208 -17.49 11.72 -17.46
CA LEU A 208 -17.71 11.00 -16.20
C LEU A 208 -18.47 9.68 -16.36
N PHE A 209 -19.37 9.57 -17.36
CA PHE A 209 -20.34 8.47 -17.43
C PHE A 209 -20.46 7.82 -18.80
N SER A 210 -19.62 8.18 -19.80
CA SER A 210 -19.70 7.56 -21.11
C SER A 210 -19.35 6.07 -21.03
N ASP A 211 -20.26 5.24 -21.52
CA ASP A 211 -20.01 3.81 -21.70
C ASP A 211 -19.28 3.51 -23.02
N GLU A 212 -19.09 4.54 -23.88
CA GLU A 212 -18.40 4.43 -25.16
C GLU A 212 -16.88 4.34 -25.02
N THR A 213 -16.36 4.77 -23.87
CA THR A 213 -14.91 4.69 -23.58
C THR A 213 -14.61 3.59 -22.55
N PRO A 214 -13.47 2.88 -22.67
CA PRO A 214 -13.07 1.89 -21.69
C PRO A 214 -12.60 2.52 -20.36
N TYR A 215 -12.61 3.85 -20.27
CA TYR A 215 -12.08 4.62 -19.14
C TYR A 215 -13.20 5.17 -18.29
N ARG A 216 -13.22 4.82 -17.00
CA ARG A 216 -14.22 5.34 -16.04
C ARG A 216 -13.49 6.18 -14.98
N VAL A 217 -13.71 7.47 -14.98
CA VAL A 217 -13.16 8.36 -13.94
C VAL A 217 -13.69 7.95 -12.57
N LYS A 218 -12.80 7.80 -11.60
CA LYS A 218 -13.15 7.45 -10.21
C LYS A 218 -12.89 8.59 -9.23
N GLY A 219 -11.87 9.41 -9.48
CA GLY A 219 -11.56 10.55 -8.63
C GLY A 219 -10.43 11.40 -9.13
N ILE A 220 -10.33 12.58 -8.56
CA ILE A 220 -9.29 13.58 -8.84
C ILE A 220 -8.74 14.09 -7.52
N PHE A 221 -7.43 14.26 -7.46
CA PHE A 221 -6.71 14.89 -6.36
C PHE A 221 -5.89 16.05 -6.91
N VAL A 222 -6.05 17.24 -6.36
CA VAL A 222 -5.34 18.44 -6.80
C VAL A 222 -4.63 19.07 -5.61
N ARG A 223 -3.34 19.34 -5.80
CA ARG A 223 -2.48 20.03 -4.85
C ARG A 223 -2.21 21.45 -5.34
N ASP A 224 -2.64 22.45 -4.59
CA ASP A 224 -2.34 23.89 -4.80
C ASP A 224 -2.60 24.40 -6.25
N GLY A 225 -3.44 23.69 -7.03
CA GLY A 225 -3.65 23.97 -8.46
C GLY A 225 -2.43 23.73 -9.35
N ARG A 226 -1.35 23.10 -8.84
CA ARG A 226 -0.07 22.93 -9.56
C ARG A 226 0.18 21.52 -10.06
N GLU A 227 -0.32 20.54 -9.35
CA GLU A 227 -0.19 19.12 -9.67
C GLU A 227 -1.46 18.37 -9.34
N SER A 228 -1.82 17.42 -10.17
CA SER A 228 -3.00 16.58 -9.93
C SER A 228 -2.74 15.11 -10.20
N ILE A 229 -3.58 14.28 -9.59
CA ILE A 229 -3.68 12.86 -9.90
C ILE A 229 -5.13 12.59 -10.30
N LEU A 230 -5.33 12.20 -11.55
CA LEU A 230 -6.59 11.67 -12.04
C LEU A 230 -6.59 10.16 -11.86
N VAL A 231 -7.58 9.63 -11.13
CA VAL A 231 -7.76 8.19 -10.93
C VAL A 231 -8.91 7.71 -11.78
N TYR A 232 -8.67 6.68 -12.57
CA TYR A 232 -9.65 6.06 -13.45
C TYR A 232 -9.53 4.54 -13.43
N GLU A 233 -10.56 3.86 -13.90
CA GLU A 233 -10.60 2.42 -14.07
C GLU A 233 -10.62 2.09 -15.55
N GLU A 234 -9.80 1.14 -15.97
CA GLU A 234 -9.78 0.57 -17.30
C GLU A 234 -9.73 -0.96 -17.18
N LYS A 235 -10.72 -1.66 -17.74
CA LYS A 235 -10.85 -3.13 -17.67
C LYS A 235 -10.70 -3.67 -16.23
N GLU A 236 -11.43 -3.04 -15.29
CA GLU A 236 -11.41 -3.36 -13.85
C GLU A 236 -10.06 -3.11 -13.13
N ILE A 237 -9.07 -2.55 -13.82
CA ILE A 237 -7.78 -2.20 -13.25
C ILE A 237 -7.80 -0.71 -12.89
N LEU A 238 -7.51 -0.40 -11.62
CA LEU A 238 -7.36 0.98 -11.17
C LEU A 238 -6.04 1.56 -11.68
N LYS A 239 -6.12 2.66 -12.41
CA LYS A 239 -5.01 3.40 -12.98
C LYS A 239 -5.03 4.85 -12.54
N GLY A 240 -3.88 5.52 -12.62
CA GLY A 240 -3.75 6.93 -12.29
C GLY A 240 -2.90 7.68 -13.32
N LEU A 241 -3.14 8.96 -13.39
CA LEU A 241 -2.39 9.89 -14.24
C LEU A 241 -1.94 11.05 -13.38
N ILE A 242 -0.63 11.17 -13.13
CA ILE A 242 -0.04 12.38 -12.52
C ILE A 242 0.11 13.41 -13.62
N VAL A 243 -0.40 14.62 -13.38
CA VAL A 243 -0.32 15.74 -14.33
C VAL A 243 0.31 16.95 -13.65
N ARG A 244 1.39 17.44 -14.25
CA ARG A 244 2.15 18.63 -13.83
C ARG A 244 2.10 19.76 -14.87
N ILE A 245 1.29 19.63 -15.92
CA ILE A 245 1.05 20.70 -16.90
C ILE A 245 0.19 21.75 -16.20
N PRO A 246 0.69 22.99 -15.95
CA PRO A 246 0.06 23.92 -14.99
C PRO A 246 -1.40 24.24 -15.27
N PHE A 247 -1.78 24.28 -16.54
CA PHE A 247 -3.14 24.57 -16.96
C PHE A 247 -4.14 23.48 -16.49
N ILE A 248 -3.76 22.20 -16.55
CA ILE A 248 -4.69 21.08 -16.29
C ILE A 248 -5.07 21.00 -14.80
N PRO A 249 -4.15 20.97 -13.83
CA PRO A 249 -4.51 20.97 -12.41
C PRO A 249 -5.30 22.22 -12.00
N LEU A 250 -4.96 23.39 -12.57
CA LEU A 250 -5.69 24.63 -12.31
C LEU A 250 -7.13 24.56 -12.81
N PHE A 251 -7.34 24.06 -14.01
CA PHE A 251 -8.69 23.85 -14.58
C PHE A 251 -9.50 22.85 -13.75
N GLN A 252 -8.91 21.71 -13.40
CA GLN A 252 -9.55 20.71 -12.55
C GLN A 252 -9.94 21.29 -11.19
N ARG A 253 -9.06 22.08 -10.58
CA ARG A 253 -9.34 22.83 -9.35
C ARG A 253 -10.57 23.74 -9.52
N MET A 254 -10.58 24.55 -10.57
CA MET A 254 -11.68 25.47 -10.84
C MET A 254 -13.02 24.74 -11.00
N VAL A 255 -13.06 23.65 -11.75
CA VAL A 255 -14.27 22.83 -11.95
C VAL A 255 -14.76 22.28 -10.62
N VAL A 256 -13.90 21.72 -9.79
CA VAL A 256 -14.30 21.15 -8.49
C VAL A 256 -14.84 22.23 -7.57
N LEU A 257 -14.18 23.39 -7.47
CA LEU A 257 -14.65 24.51 -6.65
C LEU A 257 -15.97 25.09 -7.14
N TYR A 258 -16.13 25.24 -8.45
CA TYR A 258 -17.39 25.69 -9.07
C TYR A 258 -18.57 24.76 -8.69
N LEU A 259 -18.38 23.44 -8.77
CA LEU A 259 -19.39 22.46 -8.38
C LEU A 259 -19.72 22.53 -6.88
N ILE A 260 -18.71 22.79 -6.02
CA ILE A 260 -18.93 22.99 -4.58
C ILE A 260 -19.77 24.23 -4.32
N GLU A 261 -19.47 25.36 -4.96
CA GLU A 261 -20.19 26.60 -4.77
C GLU A 261 -21.64 26.51 -5.25
N ARG A 262 -21.85 25.94 -6.43
CA ARG A 262 -23.20 25.74 -7.00
C ARG A 262 -24.10 24.83 -6.16
N SER A 263 -23.51 23.93 -5.40
CA SER A 263 -24.30 23.02 -4.54
C SER A 263 -24.82 23.68 -3.26
N LYS A 264 -24.33 24.89 -2.93
CA LYS A 264 -24.75 25.65 -1.74
C LYS A 264 -26.02 26.51 -2.00
N HIS A 265 -26.36 26.63 -3.26
CA HIS A 265 -27.58 27.33 -3.77
C HIS A 265 -28.58 26.35 -4.34
#